data_5f5695b901608593925a0dcff7f9f776
#
_entry.id   5f5695b901608593925a0dcff7f9f776
#
_cell.length_a   1.000
_cell.length_b   1.000
_cell.length_c   1.000
_cell.angle_alpha   90.00
_cell.angle_beta   90.00
_cell.angle_gamma   90.00
#
_symmetry.space_group_name_H-M   'P 1'
#
loop_
_entity.id
_entity.type
_entity.pdbx_description
1 polymer ?
#
loop_
_entity_poly.entity_id
_entity_poly.type
_entity_poly.pdbx_seq_one_letter_code
_entity_poly.pdbx_strand_id
1 'polypeptide(L)'
;MTSPTRRRTAEVTAVRRIGDSAPHSAFTDLVRYSGRWFCAFREARTHLSDDGVIRVLTSTDGRSWTSATVIAQAGTDLRDPRFVARPDGRLQLLAAAATGAVTKTFQTVTWLSTDGHAWGGPTQVGEPGVWVWRAAWHDDAMYGVGYATREPRFARLYRSTDGVDLRQWVPMLFEDGYPNESGLVFAPDGTALCLLRRDAGTASAQLGRAVPPYRDWTWTDLGVQVGGPTLLRLPDGLLLAGVRLHDGEVRTAICVVDPDRGELTELVALPSGGDTSYPGLVWHDDLLWVSYYSSHEGRTCVYLAEVSLTG
;
A
#
# COMPACT_ATOMS: atom_id res chain seq x y z
N MET A 1 2.53 -5.54 -36.23
CA MET A 1 2.10 -6.93 -35.88
C MET A 1 2.20 -7.02 -34.36
N THR A 2 1.09 -6.90 -33.66
CA THR A 2 1.02 -7.05 -32.22
C THR A 2 1.17 -8.54 -31.88
N SER A 3 2.26 -8.92 -31.21
CA SER A 3 2.43 -10.25 -30.66
C SER A 3 1.19 -10.61 -29.81
N PRO A 4 0.66 -11.82 -29.90
CA PRO A 4 -0.45 -12.21 -29.04
C PRO A 4 0.03 -12.11 -27.61
N THR A 5 -0.64 -11.28 -26.81
CA THR A 5 -0.39 -11.15 -25.38
C THR A 5 -0.60 -12.54 -24.76
N ARG A 6 0.48 -13.24 -24.42
CA ARG A 6 0.38 -14.51 -23.69
C ARG A 6 -0.45 -14.25 -22.43
N ARG A 7 -1.53 -14.99 -22.29
CA ARG A 7 -2.41 -14.88 -21.12
C ARG A 7 -1.62 -15.36 -19.90
N ARG A 8 -1.21 -14.42 -19.05
CA ARG A 8 -0.56 -14.75 -17.78
C ARG A 8 -1.53 -15.52 -16.89
N THR A 9 -1.02 -16.53 -16.20
CA THR A 9 -1.73 -17.26 -15.14
C THR A 9 -0.95 -17.12 -13.84
N ALA A 10 -1.65 -17.22 -12.73
CA ALA A 10 -1.07 -17.15 -11.39
C ALA A 10 -1.58 -18.29 -10.54
N GLU A 11 -0.70 -18.83 -9.69
CA GLU A 11 -1.01 -19.88 -8.75
C GLU A 11 -0.46 -19.54 -7.38
N VAL A 12 -1.29 -19.68 -6.33
CA VAL A 12 -0.86 -19.55 -4.94
C VAL A 12 -0.14 -20.83 -4.54
N THR A 13 1.17 -20.80 -4.42
CA THR A 13 2.00 -21.98 -4.12
C THR A 13 2.15 -22.23 -2.62
N ALA A 14 2.03 -21.18 -1.81
CA ALA A 14 2.05 -21.30 -0.35
C ALA A 14 1.34 -20.11 0.31
N VAL A 15 0.74 -20.36 1.47
CA VAL A 15 0.23 -19.32 2.38
C VAL A 15 0.67 -19.66 3.80
N ARG A 16 1.18 -18.67 4.53
CA ARG A 16 1.61 -18.81 5.93
C ARG A 16 1.03 -17.68 6.76
N ARG A 17 0.47 -17.99 7.91
CA ARG A 17 0.15 -17.00 8.93
C ARG A 17 1.44 -16.56 9.61
N ILE A 18 1.76 -15.27 9.58
CA ILE A 18 3.01 -14.69 10.09
C ILE A 18 2.81 -13.71 11.25
N GLY A 19 1.59 -13.19 11.44
CA GLY A 19 1.27 -12.24 12.51
C GLY A 19 -0.12 -12.47 13.09
N ASP A 20 -0.18 -12.80 14.40
CA ASP A 20 -1.41 -13.12 15.12
C ASP A 20 -1.32 -12.79 16.62
N SER A 21 -0.40 -11.93 17.04
CA SER A 21 -0.14 -11.63 18.43
C SER A 21 -1.22 -10.73 19.08
N ALA A 22 -1.92 -9.91 18.28
CA ALA A 22 -3.03 -9.08 18.78
C ALA A 22 -4.40 -9.63 18.32
N PRO A 23 -5.52 -9.27 18.97
CA PRO A 23 -6.85 -9.65 18.52
C PRO A 23 -7.15 -9.21 17.08
N HIS A 24 -6.59 -8.07 16.66
CA HIS A 24 -6.70 -7.52 15.32
C HIS A 24 -5.31 -7.13 14.80
N SER A 25 -4.73 -7.94 13.91
CA SER A 25 -3.47 -7.70 13.23
C SER A 25 -3.77 -7.45 11.74
N ALA A 26 -3.55 -6.20 11.24
CA ALA A 26 -4.08 -5.79 9.94
C ALA A 26 -3.26 -4.67 9.26
N PHE A 27 -3.61 -4.34 8.01
CA PHE A 27 -3.05 -3.23 7.24
C PHE A 27 -1.56 -3.39 6.99
N THR A 28 -1.21 -4.39 6.19
CA THR A 28 0.17 -4.84 6.01
C THR A 28 0.92 -4.01 4.98
N ASP A 29 2.25 -4.03 5.09
CA ASP A 29 3.17 -3.75 4.00
C ASP A 29 4.39 -4.65 4.07
N LEU A 30 5.02 -4.89 2.93
CA LEU A 30 6.13 -5.83 2.77
C LEU A 30 7.26 -5.17 2.00
N VAL A 31 8.49 -5.38 2.46
CA VAL A 31 9.68 -4.91 1.75
C VAL A 31 10.83 -5.90 1.91
N ARG A 32 11.68 -5.95 0.89
CA ARG A 32 12.99 -6.56 0.98
C ARG A 32 14.05 -5.46 1.08
N TYR A 33 14.80 -5.47 2.19
CA TYR A 33 15.77 -4.44 2.50
C TYR A 33 17.04 -5.05 3.09
N SER A 34 18.21 -4.66 2.59
CA SER A 34 19.52 -5.17 3.03
C SER A 34 19.58 -6.71 3.12
N GLY A 35 19.02 -7.40 2.11
CA GLY A 35 19.02 -8.85 2.02
C GLY A 35 18.02 -9.57 2.94
N ARG A 36 17.21 -8.85 3.70
CA ARG A 36 16.20 -9.37 4.63
C ARG A 36 14.80 -8.96 4.22
N TRP A 37 13.82 -9.70 4.70
CA TRP A 37 12.41 -9.38 4.61
C TRP A 37 11.97 -8.59 5.84
N PHE A 38 11.10 -7.60 5.62
CA PHE A 38 10.39 -6.89 6.68
C PHE A 38 8.91 -6.80 6.30
N CYS A 39 8.05 -7.12 7.27
CA CYS A 39 6.60 -6.94 7.17
C CYS A 39 6.13 -6.05 8.31
N ALA A 40 5.50 -4.93 7.99
CA ALA A 40 4.90 -4.03 8.96
C ALA A 40 3.38 -4.14 8.93
N PHE A 41 2.74 -4.06 10.10
CA PHE A 41 1.28 -4.06 10.23
C PHE A 41 0.85 -3.43 11.55
N ARG A 42 -0.43 -3.07 11.63
CA ARG A 42 -1.04 -2.57 12.86
C ARG A 42 -1.50 -3.72 13.75
N GLU A 43 -1.19 -3.65 15.02
CA GLU A 43 -1.76 -4.47 16.10
C GLU A 43 -2.66 -3.62 16.98
N ALA A 44 -3.89 -4.09 17.24
CA ALA A 44 -4.87 -3.41 18.07
C ALA A 44 -5.92 -4.39 18.63
N ARG A 45 -6.81 -3.90 19.50
CA ARG A 45 -7.96 -4.68 19.96
C ARG A 45 -8.99 -4.94 18.87
N THR A 46 -9.27 -3.93 18.05
CA THR A 46 -10.25 -4.01 16.94
C THR A 46 -9.81 -3.12 15.78
N HIS A 47 -10.51 -3.22 14.65
CA HIS A 47 -10.31 -2.38 13.47
C HIS A 47 -10.40 -0.87 13.79
N LEU A 48 -11.32 -0.47 14.68
CA LEU A 48 -11.61 0.94 14.98
C LEU A 48 -11.09 1.40 16.35
N SER A 49 -10.49 0.52 17.16
CA SER A 49 -9.94 0.90 18.47
C SER A 49 -8.81 1.93 18.32
N ASP A 50 -8.54 2.64 19.38
CA ASP A 50 -7.60 3.76 19.46
C ASP A 50 -6.23 3.39 20.06
N ASP A 51 -5.95 2.10 20.14
CA ASP A 51 -4.77 1.51 20.77
C ASP A 51 -3.77 0.90 19.77
N GLY A 52 -3.84 1.30 18.51
CA GLY A 52 -3.01 0.75 17.44
C GLY A 52 -1.53 1.04 17.64
N VAL A 53 -0.71 0.00 17.52
CA VAL A 53 0.75 0.06 17.43
C VAL A 53 1.21 -0.57 16.12
N ILE A 54 2.39 -0.22 15.64
CA ILE A 54 2.99 -0.85 14.47
C ILE A 54 3.94 -1.94 14.94
N ARG A 55 3.65 -3.17 14.51
CA ARG A 55 4.57 -4.31 14.57
C ARG A 55 5.39 -4.35 13.29
N VAL A 56 6.70 -4.51 13.43
CA VAL A 56 7.59 -4.86 12.32
C VAL A 56 8.16 -6.25 12.58
N LEU A 57 7.89 -7.17 11.67
CA LEU A 57 8.52 -8.50 11.65
C LEU A 57 9.69 -8.51 10.67
N THR A 58 10.66 -9.40 10.90
CA THR A 58 11.79 -9.64 10.00
C THR A 58 12.00 -11.12 9.76
N SER A 59 12.53 -11.43 8.57
CA SER A 59 12.91 -12.80 8.17
C SER A 59 14.13 -12.78 7.24
N THR A 60 14.93 -13.83 7.26
CA THR A 60 16.02 -14.04 6.28
C THR A 60 15.56 -14.82 5.07
N ASP A 61 14.55 -15.68 5.23
CA ASP A 61 14.10 -16.66 4.24
C ASP A 61 12.66 -16.44 3.76
N GLY A 62 11.93 -15.45 4.33
CA GLY A 62 10.52 -15.21 4.08
C GLY A 62 9.58 -16.26 4.70
N ARG A 63 10.13 -17.24 5.42
CA ARG A 63 9.37 -18.38 5.99
C ARG A 63 9.31 -18.36 7.50
N SER A 64 10.43 -18.07 8.14
CA SER A 64 10.55 -17.95 9.59
C SER A 64 10.62 -16.48 9.98
N TRP A 65 9.63 -16.02 10.75
CA TRP A 65 9.47 -14.60 11.09
C TRP A 65 9.68 -14.36 12.58
N THR A 66 10.36 -13.28 12.91
CA THR A 66 10.56 -12.81 14.28
C THR A 66 10.23 -11.33 14.40
N SER A 67 9.87 -10.87 15.60
CA SER A 67 9.64 -9.44 15.84
C SER A 67 10.96 -8.68 15.76
N ALA A 68 11.05 -7.71 14.86
CA ALA A 68 12.17 -6.77 14.79
C ALA A 68 11.95 -5.61 15.78
N THR A 69 10.74 -5.03 15.80
CA THR A 69 10.39 -3.93 16.70
C THR A 69 8.89 -3.75 16.83
N VAL A 70 8.48 -2.98 17.85
CA VAL A 70 7.14 -2.41 18.00
C VAL A 70 7.28 -0.91 18.13
N ILE A 71 6.59 -0.17 17.27
CA ILE A 71 6.54 1.28 17.31
C ILE A 71 5.19 1.67 17.91
N ALA A 72 5.25 2.38 19.03
CA ALA A 72 4.09 2.88 19.77
C ALA A 72 4.27 4.35 20.11
N GLN A 73 3.18 5.09 20.17
CA GLN A 73 3.16 6.49 20.57
C GLN A 73 2.00 6.70 21.55
N ALA A 74 2.30 7.20 22.73
CA ALA A 74 1.31 7.39 23.79
C ALA A 74 0.15 8.27 23.31
N GLY A 75 -1.09 7.84 23.58
CA GLY A 75 -2.32 8.56 23.19
C GLY A 75 -2.58 8.62 21.67
N THR A 76 -1.94 7.75 20.89
CA THR A 76 -2.04 7.75 19.44
C THR A 76 -2.34 6.34 18.93
N ASP A 77 -3.33 6.23 18.05
CA ASP A 77 -3.58 5.04 17.25
C ASP A 77 -2.74 5.15 15.96
N LEU A 78 -1.68 4.35 15.86
CA LEU A 78 -0.84 4.28 14.66
C LEU A 78 -1.46 3.31 13.65
N ARG A 79 -1.61 3.76 12.38
CA ARG A 79 -2.37 3.03 11.37
C ARG A 79 -1.59 2.89 10.06
N ASP A 80 -1.83 1.78 9.38
CA ASP A 80 -1.48 1.53 7.98
C ASP A 80 -0.01 1.85 7.66
N PRO A 81 0.95 1.15 8.26
CA PRO A 81 2.36 1.37 7.99
C PRO A 81 2.70 1.07 6.53
N ARG A 82 3.53 1.92 5.90
CA ARG A 82 4.00 1.77 4.52
C ARG A 82 5.50 1.98 4.45
N PHE A 83 6.20 1.00 3.89
CA PHE A 83 7.64 1.12 3.67
C PHE A 83 7.95 1.91 2.41
N VAL A 84 9.03 2.67 2.47
CA VAL A 84 9.61 3.38 1.34
C VAL A 84 11.11 3.17 1.35
N ALA A 85 11.65 2.47 0.35
CA ALA A 85 13.08 2.37 0.13
C ALA A 85 13.60 3.71 -0.40
N ARG A 86 14.62 4.27 0.25
CA ARG A 86 15.18 5.57 -0.08
C ARG A 86 16.46 5.45 -0.92
N PRO A 87 16.74 6.43 -1.81
CA PRO A 87 17.98 6.45 -2.59
C PRO A 87 19.25 6.53 -1.74
N ASP A 88 19.17 7.08 -0.51
CA ASP A 88 20.28 7.18 0.43
C ASP A 88 20.58 5.87 1.19
N GLY A 89 19.92 4.78 0.79
CA GLY A 89 20.09 3.46 1.37
C GLY A 89 19.36 3.24 2.69
N ARG A 90 18.62 4.21 3.22
CA ARG A 90 17.78 4.03 4.41
C ARG A 90 16.41 3.47 4.06
N LEU A 91 15.79 2.82 5.03
CA LEU A 91 14.39 2.44 4.99
C LEU A 91 13.56 3.49 5.73
N GLN A 92 12.50 3.96 5.09
CA GLN A 92 11.52 4.89 5.65
C GLN A 92 10.21 4.14 5.90
N LEU A 93 9.55 4.42 7.02
CA LEU A 93 8.23 3.93 7.36
C LEU A 93 7.29 5.13 7.50
N LEU A 94 6.23 5.16 6.72
CA LEU A 94 5.12 6.12 6.83
C LEU A 94 3.96 5.45 7.56
N ALA A 95 3.22 6.20 8.37
CA ALA A 95 1.96 5.76 8.96
C ALA A 95 1.06 6.96 9.28
N ALA A 96 -0.23 6.73 9.50
CA ALA A 96 -1.09 7.74 10.08
C ALA A 96 -1.07 7.63 11.61
N ALA A 97 -0.90 8.77 12.26
CA ALA A 97 -1.10 8.99 13.68
C ALA A 97 -2.51 9.56 13.89
N ALA A 98 -3.43 8.76 14.43
CA ALA A 98 -4.78 9.19 14.75
C ALA A 98 -4.85 9.57 16.23
N THR A 99 -5.26 10.80 16.51
CA THR A 99 -5.40 11.36 17.86
C THR A 99 -6.82 11.89 18.09
N GLY A 100 -7.22 12.05 19.34
CA GLY A 100 -8.54 12.56 19.72
C GLY A 100 -9.56 11.46 20.05
N ALA A 101 -10.15 11.55 21.27
CA ALA A 101 -11.07 10.54 21.79
C ALA A 101 -12.46 10.58 21.12
N VAL A 102 -12.97 11.77 20.79
CA VAL A 102 -14.33 11.95 20.22
C VAL A 102 -14.26 12.16 18.72
N THR A 103 -13.35 13.03 18.28
CA THR A 103 -13.13 13.32 16.86
C THR A 103 -11.68 13.05 16.50
N LYS A 104 -11.44 11.98 15.77
CA LYS A 104 -10.08 11.62 15.35
C LYS A 104 -9.52 12.66 14.36
N THR A 105 -8.32 13.12 14.62
CA THR A 105 -7.51 13.90 13.69
C THR A 105 -6.37 13.01 13.23
N PHE A 106 -6.08 13.04 11.93
CA PHE A 106 -5.03 12.23 11.33
C PHE A 106 -3.86 13.12 10.92
N GLN A 107 -2.67 12.66 11.23
CA GLN A 107 -1.40 13.26 10.78
C GLN A 107 -0.51 12.15 10.24
N THR A 108 0.03 12.30 9.05
CA THR A 108 1.05 11.37 8.58
C THR A 108 2.35 11.60 9.34
N VAL A 109 2.95 10.52 9.80
CA VAL A 109 4.22 10.50 10.53
C VAL A 109 5.19 9.55 9.84
N THR A 110 6.48 9.79 10.03
CA THR A 110 7.52 8.96 9.42
C THR A 110 8.64 8.66 10.40
N TRP A 111 9.24 7.49 10.21
CA TRP A 111 10.45 7.03 10.89
C TRP A 111 11.49 6.62 9.86
N LEU A 112 12.76 6.75 10.21
CA LEU A 112 13.89 6.34 9.37
C LEU A 112 14.72 5.26 10.08
N SER A 113 15.19 4.29 9.33
CA SER A 113 16.05 3.22 9.81
C SER A 113 17.16 2.90 8.83
N THR A 114 18.33 2.50 9.35
CA THR A 114 19.46 1.99 8.56
C THR A 114 19.55 0.48 8.54
N ASP A 115 18.77 -0.20 9.39
CA ASP A 115 18.86 -1.67 9.58
C ASP A 115 17.49 -2.36 9.62
N GLY A 116 16.37 -1.59 9.63
CA GLY A 116 15.01 -2.09 9.77
C GLY A 116 14.61 -2.50 11.20
N HIS A 117 15.51 -2.36 12.17
CA HIS A 117 15.31 -2.73 13.58
C HIS A 117 15.21 -1.50 14.49
N ALA A 118 16.15 -0.58 14.39
CA ALA A 118 16.14 0.68 15.12
C ALA A 118 15.56 1.80 14.24
N TRP A 119 14.58 2.54 14.77
CA TRP A 119 13.84 3.57 14.05
C TRP A 119 13.95 4.93 14.74
N GLY A 120 14.44 5.92 14.02
CA GLY A 120 14.48 7.32 14.47
C GLY A 120 13.23 8.08 14.04
N GLY A 121 12.71 8.88 14.93
CA GLY A 121 11.48 9.65 14.75
C GLY A 121 10.54 9.49 15.96
N PRO A 122 9.23 9.76 15.86
CA PRO A 122 8.48 10.17 14.66
C PRO A 122 8.75 11.61 14.22
N THR A 123 8.68 11.84 12.90
CA THR A 123 8.63 13.16 12.30
C THR A 123 7.29 13.33 11.60
N GLN A 124 6.57 14.43 11.83
CA GLN A 124 5.34 14.73 11.10
C GLN A 124 5.68 15.14 9.67
N VAL A 125 4.91 14.64 8.70
CA VAL A 125 5.06 14.93 7.27
C VAL A 125 3.72 15.27 6.64
N GLY A 126 3.74 16.14 5.64
CA GLY A 126 2.52 16.65 5.04
C GLY A 126 1.74 17.58 5.99
N GLU A 127 0.45 17.69 5.76
CA GLU A 127 -0.43 18.61 6.52
C GLU A 127 -1.44 17.85 7.37
N PRO A 128 -1.88 18.42 8.51
CA PRO A 128 -2.92 17.84 9.34
C PRO A 128 -4.21 17.62 8.56
N GLY A 129 -4.87 16.49 8.80
CA GLY A 129 -6.13 16.12 8.14
C GLY A 129 -5.97 15.55 6.74
N VAL A 130 -4.75 15.47 6.21
CA VAL A 130 -4.44 14.77 4.97
C VAL A 130 -3.54 13.57 5.27
N TRP A 131 -3.99 12.40 4.85
CA TRP A 131 -3.27 11.15 5.05
C TRP A 131 -2.50 10.79 3.79
N VAL A 132 -1.16 10.91 3.83
CA VAL A 132 -0.29 10.43 2.76
C VAL A 132 -0.25 8.91 2.83
N TRP A 133 -0.94 8.27 1.90
CA TRP A 133 -1.18 6.83 1.94
C TRP A 133 0.03 6.01 1.51
N ARG A 134 0.53 6.28 0.30
CA ARG A 134 1.73 5.66 -0.25
C ARG A 134 2.62 6.70 -0.91
N ALA A 135 3.91 6.44 -0.86
CA ALA A 135 4.91 7.25 -1.52
C ALA A 135 5.95 6.36 -2.21
N ALA A 136 6.54 6.87 -3.28
CA ALA A 136 7.61 6.22 -4.01
C ALA A 136 8.67 7.23 -4.45
N TRP A 137 9.92 6.82 -4.39
CA TRP A 137 11.02 7.59 -4.98
C TRP A 137 11.07 7.35 -6.47
N HIS A 138 11.23 8.42 -7.22
CA HIS A 138 11.52 8.40 -8.64
C HIS A 138 12.51 9.50 -8.95
N ASP A 139 13.62 9.12 -9.60
CA ASP A 139 14.78 9.99 -9.77
C ASP A 139 15.24 10.63 -8.45
N ASP A 140 15.28 11.94 -8.38
CA ASP A 140 15.76 12.72 -7.24
C ASP A 140 14.65 13.13 -6.23
N ALA A 141 13.42 12.66 -6.41
CA ALA A 141 12.31 13.06 -5.57
C ALA A 141 11.39 11.90 -5.15
N MET A 142 10.85 12.01 -3.94
CA MET A 142 9.75 11.21 -3.48
C MET A 142 8.43 11.86 -3.86
N TYR A 143 7.53 11.08 -4.41
CA TYR A 143 6.14 11.46 -4.69
C TYR A 143 5.21 10.66 -3.80
N GLY A 144 4.22 11.31 -3.20
CA GLY A 144 3.24 10.66 -2.34
C GLY A 144 1.83 11.15 -2.63
N VAL A 145 0.88 10.23 -2.70
CA VAL A 145 -0.53 10.59 -2.82
C VAL A 145 -1.16 10.59 -1.44
N GLY A 146 -1.71 11.73 -1.06
CA GLY A 146 -2.46 11.92 0.18
C GLY A 146 -3.92 12.25 -0.11
N TYR A 147 -4.78 11.92 0.84
CA TYR A 147 -6.21 12.23 0.74
C TYR A 147 -6.73 12.93 1.99
N ALA A 148 -7.75 13.78 1.80
CA ALA A 148 -8.42 14.46 2.91
C ALA A 148 -9.22 13.46 3.74
N THR A 149 -9.01 13.45 5.06
CA THR A 149 -9.72 12.57 6.00
C THR A 149 -11.08 13.13 6.44
N ARG A 150 -11.39 14.39 6.03
CA ARG A 150 -12.64 15.12 6.29
C ARG A 150 -13.06 15.89 5.05
N GLU A 151 -14.27 16.41 5.04
CA GLU A 151 -14.75 17.33 4.00
C GLU A 151 -13.96 18.65 3.97
N PRO A 152 -13.69 19.21 2.79
CA PRO A 152 -13.97 18.61 1.47
C PRO A 152 -13.04 17.43 1.15
N ARG A 153 -13.56 16.41 0.45
CA ARG A 153 -12.81 15.21 0.06
C ARG A 153 -12.03 15.45 -1.22
N PHE A 154 -10.74 15.15 -1.17
CA PHE A 154 -9.85 15.22 -2.33
C PHE A 154 -8.65 14.28 -2.15
N ALA A 155 -8.02 13.93 -3.25
CA ALA A 155 -6.67 13.40 -3.29
C ALA A 155 -5.69 14.49 -3.77
N ARG A 156 -4.45 14.43 -3.30
CA ARG A 156 -3.39 15.40 -3.57
C ARG A 156 -2.05 14.71 -3.81
N LEU A 157 -1.28 15.19 -4.77
CA LEU A 157 0.09 14.73 -4.97
C LEU A 157 1.06 15.64 -4.23
N TYR A 158 1.93 15.04 -3.44
CA TYR A 158 3.06 15.67 -2.80
C TYR A 158 4.37 15.34 -3.51
N ARG A 159 5.35 16.21 -3.39
CA ARG A 159 6.75 16.00 -3.82
C ARG A 159 7.70 16.41 -2.71
N SER A 160 8.78 15.65 -2.53
CA SER A 160 9.84 15.95 -1.57
C SER A 160 11.19 15.51 -2.12
N THR A 161 12.24 16.26 -1.86
CA THR A 161 13.63 15.89 -2.21
C THR A 161 14.39 15.24 -1.06
N ASP A 162 13.83 15.29 0.16
CA ASP A 162 14.43 14.71 1.37
C ASP A 162 13.54 13.61 2.01
N GLY A 163 12.34 13.39 1.46
CA GLY A 163 11.35 12.42 1.96
C GLY A 163 10.64 12.86 3.25
N VAL A 164 10.86 14.08 3.73
CA VAL A 164 10.29 14.61 4.97
C VAL A 164 9.54 15.93 4.72
N ASP A 165 10.15 16.90 4.03
CA ASP A 165 9.48 18.16 3.62
C ASP A 165 8.58 17.87 2.39
N LEU A 166 7.35 17.41 2.66
CA LEU A 166 6.35 17.13 1.65
C LEU A 166 5.63 18.41 1.21
N ARG A 167 5.90 18.86 0.01
CA ARG A 167 5.25 20.03 -0.59
C ARG A 167 4.14 19.62 -1.51
N GLN A 168 3.02 20.34 -1.50
CA GLN A 168 1.93 20.16 -2.44
C GLN A 168 2.44 20.31 -3.87
N TRP A 169 2.38 19.24 -4.66
CA TRP A 169 2.80 19.25 -6.06
C TRP A 169 1.63 19.42 -7.01
N VAL A 170 0.56 18.67 -6.80
CA VAL A 170 -0.76 18.87 -7.43
C VAL A 170 -1.77 19.00 -6.30
N PRO A 171 -2.21 20.24 -5.99
CA PRO A 171 -3.10 20.50 -4.85
C PRO A 171 -4.44 19.79 -4.93
N MET A 172 -4.98 19.61 -6.12
CA MET A 172 -6.22 18.89 -6.40
C MET A 172 -5.93 17.84 -7.48
N LEU A 173 -5.47 16.66 -7.04
CA LEU A 173 -5.15 15.55 -7.94
C LEU A 173 -6.42 14.85 -8.45
N PHE A 174 -7.39 14.67 -7.54
CA PHE A 174 -8.70 14.08 -7.82
C PHE A 174 -9.69 14.45 -6.71
N GLU A 175 -10.98 14.68 -7.04
CA GLU A 175 -12.00 15.13 -6.06
C GLU A 175 -13.34 14.39 -6.16
N ASP A 176 -13.58 13.64 -7.25
CA ASP A 176 -14.88 13.00 -7.45
C ASP A 176 -15.00 11.66 -6.70
N GLY A 177 -16.18 11.34 -6.17
CA GLY A 177 -16.53 10.03 -5.63
C GLY A 177 -15.80 9.63 -4.36
N TYR A 178 -15.41 10.55 -3.49
CA TYR A 178 -14.71 10.30 -2.23
C TYR A 178 -13.39 9.55 -2.44
N PRO A 179 -12.38 10.19 -3.08
CA PRO A 179 -11.08 9.58 -3.26
C PRO A 179 -10.35 9.37 -1.93
N ASN A 180 -9.58 8.29 -1.84
CA ASN A 180 -8.80 7.99 -0.64
C ASN A 180 -7.51 7.19 -0.94
N GLU A 181 -7.43 5.94 -0.59
CA GLU A 181 -6.24 5.09 -0.69
C GLU A 181 -5.75 4.92 -2.13
N SER A 182 -4.44 4.83 -2.32
CA SER A 182 -3.86 4.76 -3.67
C SER A 182 -2.61 3.91 -3.74
N GLY A 183 -2.36 3.28 -4.89
CA GLY A 183 -1.07 2.72 -5.28
C GLY A 183 -0.38 3.67 -6.26
N LEU A 184 0.92 3.90 -6.15
CA LEU A 184 1.70 4.76 -7.04
C LEU A 184 2.98 4.04 -7.49
N VAL A 185 3.22 3.99 -8.79
CA VAL A 185 4.45 3.46 -9.38
C VAL A 185 4.90 4.31 -10.57
N PHE A 186 6.18 4.19 -10.91
CA PHE A 186 6.76 4.85 -12.07
C PHE A 186 7.27 3.80 -13.07
N ALA A 187 6.97 4.01 -14.35
CA ALA A 187 7.48 3.19 -15.43
C ALA A 187 8.90 3.65 -15.83
N PRO A 188 9.69 2.82 -16.52
CA PRO A 188 11.04 3.17 -16.97
C PRO A 188 11.12 4.37 -17.91
N ASP A 189 10.03 4.70 -18.62
CA ASP A 189 9.90 5.89 -19.45
C ASP A 189 9.54 7.15 -18.66
N GLY A 190 9.47 7.04 -17.33
CA GLY A 190 9.06 8.13 -16.43
C GLY A 190 7.55 8.28 -16.28
N THR A 191 6.71 7.49 -16.94
CA THR A 191 5.26 7.59 -16.74
C THR A 191 4.88 7.19 -15.32
N ALA A 192 4.17 8.07 -14.60
CA ALA A 192 3.56 7.76 -13.31
C ALA A 192 2.19 7.11 -13.51
N LEU A 193 1.90 6.05 -12.76
CA LEU A 193 0.60 5.38 -12.72
C LEU A 193 0.09 5.35 -11.26
N CYS A 194 -1.17 5.75 -11.08
CA CYS A 194 -1.83 5.81 -9.78
C CYS A 194 -3.15 5.04 -9.80
N LEU A 195 -3.26 3.98 -9.02
CA LEU A 195 -4.54 3.29 -8.79
C LEU A 195 -5.21 3.88 -7.56
N LEU A 196 -6.34 4.57 -7.75
CA LEU A 196 -7.03 5.34 -6.72
C LEU A 196 -8.37 4.70 -6.36
N ARG A 197 -8.56 4.42 -5.06
CA ARG A 197 -9.83 3.98 -4.47
C ARG A 197 -10.80 5.14 -4.34
N ARG A 198 -12.10 4.87 -4.57
CA ARG A 198 -13.22 5.75 -4.24
C ARG A 198 -14.26 5.02 -3.41
N ASP A 199 -14.97 5.75 -2.55
CA ASP A 199 -16.00 5.18 -1.66
C ASP A 199 -17.39 5.78 -1.87
N ALA A 200 -17.59 6.64 -2.88
CA ALA A 200 -18.89 7.23 -3.22
C ALA A 200 -19.11 7.29 -4.74
N GLY A 201 -20.31 7.63 -5.16
CA GLY A 201 -20.72 7.59 -6.56
C GLY A 201 -20.79 6.13 -7.04
N THR A 202 -20.12 5.82 -8.14
CA THR A 202 -19.96 4.43 -8.62
C THR A 202 -19.03 3.61 -7.72
N ALA A 203 -18.25 4.28 -6.87
CA ALA A 203 -17.19 3.70 -6.06
C ALA A 203 -16.12 2.91 -6.86
N SER A 204 -16.16 2.99 -8.20
CA SER A 204 -15.18 2.33 -9.06
C SER A 204 -13.81 2.99 -8.95
N ALA A 205 -12.77 2.17 -8.99
CA ALA A 205 -11.40 2.65 -8.94
C ALA A 205 -11.04 3.49 -10.17
N GLN A 206 -10.13 4.43 -9.98
CA GLN A 206 -9.59 5.26 -11.04
C GLN A 206 -8.14 4.91 -11.29
N LEU A 207 -7.76 4.79 -12.54
CA LEU A 207 -6.36 4.68 -12.96
C LEU A 207 -5.88 6.03 -13.50
N GLY A 208 -5.01 6.67 -12.75
CA GLY A 208 -4.37 7.93 -13.13
C GLY A 208 -3.08 7.68 -13.90
N ARG A 209 -2.81 8.53 -14.90
CA ARG A 209 -1.57 8.53 -15.68
C ARG A 209 -1.05 9.95 -15.85
N ALA A 210 0.26 10.14 -15.66
CA ALA A 210 0.95 11.41 -15.90
C ALA A 210 2.38 11.17 -16.37
N VAL A 211 2.91 12.15 -17.11
CA VAL A 211 4.34 12.20 -17.49
C VAL A 211 5.03 13.33 -16.71
N PRO A 212 6.37 13.32 -16.63
CA PRO A 212 7.09 14.42 -15.99
C PRO A 212 6.67 15.80 -16.55
N PRO A 213 6.47 16.82 -15.72
CA PRO A 213 6.74 16.89 -14.29
C PRO A 213 5.58 16.46 -13.37
N TYR A 214 4.66 15.62 -13.83
CA TYR A 214 3.52 15.06 -13.07
C TYR A 214 2.52 16.11 -12.57
N ARG A 215 2.28 17.15 -13.36
CA ARG A 215 1.31 18.20 -13.05
C ARG A 215 -0.06 17.90 -13.62
N ASP A 216 -0.10 17.29 -14.80
CA ASP A 216 -1.30 17.02 -15.55
C ASP A 216 -1.57 15.52 -15.54
N TRP A 217 -2.72 15.12 -15.02
CA TRP A 217 -3.15 13.74 -14.87
C TRP A 217 -4.37 13.46 -15.72
N THR A 218 -4.37 12.33 -16.39
CA THR A 218 -5.56 11.75 -17.03
C THR A 218 -6.05 10.58 -16.20
N TRP A 219 -7.36 10.40 -16.14
CA TRP A 219 -7.99 9.38 -15.30
C TRP A 219 -8.91 8.50 -16.13
N THR A 220 -8.86 7.18 -15.88
CA THR A 220 -9.72 6.18 -16.50
C THR A 220 -10.46 5.43 -15.40
N ASP A 221 -11.78 5.36 -15.51
CA ASP A 221 -12.61 4.57 -14.61
C ASP A 221 -12.45 3.08 -14.95
N LEU A 222 -12.09 2.25 -13.97
CA LEU A 222 -11.87 0.82 -14.16
C LEU A 222 -13.13 -0.04 -14.02
N GLY A 223 -14.27 0.59 -13.71
CA GLY A 223 -15.57 -0.10 -13.58
C GLY A 223 -15.68 -1.08 -12.41
N VAL A 224 -14.68 -1.16 -11.54
CA VAL A 224 -14.63 -2.09 -10.40
C VAL A 224 -14.24 -1.36 -9.12
N GLN A 225 -14.91 -1.70 -8.01
CA GLN A 225 -14.58 -1.17 -6.69
C GLN A 225 -13.40 -1.94 -6.10
N VAL A 226 -12.39 -1.19 -5.61
CA VAL A 226 -11.21 -1.76 -4.93
C VAL A 226 -11.01 -1.13 -3.56
N GLY A 227 -10.34 -1.85 -2.66
CA GLY A 227 -9.87 -1.34 -1.37
C GLY A 227 -8.41 -1.67 -1.13
N GLY A 228 -7.70 -0.82 -0.38
CA GLY A 228 -6.29 -1.00 0.00
C GLY A 228 -5.32 -1.20 -1.17
N PRO A 229 -5.42 -0.42 -2.25
CA PRO A 229 -4.67 -0.72 -3.47
C PRO A 229 -3.17 -0.56 -3.28
N THR A 230 -2.42 -1.48 -3.87
CA THR A 230 -0.97 -1.36 -4.09
C THR A 230 -0.65 -1.72 -5.54
N LEU A 231 0.38 -1.12 -6.09
CA LEU A 231 0.87 -1.41 -7.44
C LEU A 231 2.31 -1.93 -7.38
N LEU A 232 2.62 -2.87 -8.24
CA LEU A 232 3.96 -3.37 -8.48
C LEU A 232 4.19 -3.58 -9.97
N ARG A 233 5.27 -3.01 -10.50
CA ARG A 233 5.71 -3.29 -11.86
C ARG A 233 6.79 -4.35 -11.83
N LEU A 234 6.59 -5.43 -12.59
CA LEU A 234 7.56 -6.50 -12.73
C LEU A 234 8.69 -6.12 -13.71
N PRO A 235 9.84 -6.80 -13.67
CA PRO A 235 10.97 -6.53 -14.57
C PRO A 235 10.62 -6.65 -16.06
N ASP A 236 9.68 -7.51 -16.42
CA ASP A 236 9.19 -7.70 -17.80
C ASP A 236 8.17 -6.64 -18.24
N GLY A 237 7.83 -5.72 -17.34
CA GLY A 237 6.91 -4.62 -17.59
C GLY A 237 5.47 -4.87 -17.19
N LEU A 238 5.10 -6.10 -16.77
CA LEU A 238 3.75 -6.39 -16.29
C LEU A 238 3.42 -5.52 -15.07
N LEU A 239 2.28 -4.86 -15.08
CA LEU A 239 1.78 -4.08 -13.96
C LEU A 239 0.78 -4.92 -13.16
N LEU A 240 1.11 -5.18 -11.90
CA LEU A 240 0.25 -5.89 -10.96
C LEU A 240 -0.37 -4.92 -9.96
N ALA A 241 -1.60 -5.21 -9.57
CA ALA A 241 -2.27 -4.61 -8.43
C ALA A 241 -2.60 -5.68 -7.39
N GLY A 242 -2.31 -5.38 -6.13
CA GLY A 242 -2.87 -6.09 -5.00
C GLY A 242 -4.02 -5.27 -4.42
N VAL A 243 -5.22 -5.84 -4.31
CA VAL A 243 -6.43 -5.11 -3.95
C VAL A 243 -7.40 -5.96 -3.13
N ARG A 244 -8.33 -5.29 -2.44
CA ARG A 244 -9.62 -5.89 -2.04
C ARG A 244 -10.59 -5.70 -3.19
N LEU A 245 -11.17 -6.79 -3.69
CA LEU A 245 -12.26 -6.74 -4.66
C LEU A 245 -13.61 -6.83 -3.95
N HIS A 246 -14.62 -6.12 -4.53
CA HIS A 246 -15.99 -6.04 -4.04
C HIS A 246 -17.03 -6.47 -5.07
N ASP A 247 -16.61 -7.08 -6.18
CA ASP A 247 -17.45 -7.53 -7.29
C ASP A 247 -18.07 -8.91 -7.09
N GLY A 248 -18.26 -9.31 -5.86
CA GLY A 248 -18.80 -10.59 -5.41
C GLY A 248 -18.47 -10.78 -3.93
N GLU A 249 -17.99 -11.97 -3.56
CA GLU A 249 -17.44 -12.18 -2.23
C GLU A 249 -16.19 -11.32 -2.02
N VAL A 250 -16.16 -10.59 -0.92
CA VAL A 250 -15.02 -9.73 -0.56
C VAL A 250 -13.77 -10.58 -0.38
N ARG A 251 -12.74 -10.28 -1.14
CA ARG A 251 -11.49 -11.05 -1.16
C ARG A 251 -10.27 -10.17 -1.41
N THR A 252 -9.12 -10.65 -1.00
CA THR A 252 -7.82 -10.11 -1.44
C THR A 252 -7.45 -10.78 -2.76
N ALA A 253 -7.12 -9.99 -3.76
CA ALA A 253 -6.77 -10.50 -5.09
C ALA A 253 -5.51 -9.82 -5.64
N ILE A 254 -4.81 -10.57 -6.49
CA ILE A 254 -3.77 -10.06 -7.37
C ILE A 254 -4.37 -9.92 -8.76
N CYS A 255 -4.26 -8.72 -9.32
CA CYS A 255 -4.83 -8.37 -10.61
C CYS A 255 -3.72 -7.88 -11.56
N VAL A 256 -3.94 -8.03 -12.85
CA VAL A 256 -3.20 -7.31 -13.90
C VAL A 256 -3.89 -5.98 -14.15
N VAL A 257 -3.12 -4.93 -14.28
CA VAL A 257 -3.59 -3.62 -14.75
C VAL A 257 -3.07 -3.40 -16.15
N ASP A 258 -3.96 -3.18 -17.11
CA ASP A 258 -3.64 -2.73 -18.46
C ASP A 258 -3.90 -1.21 -18.55
N PRO A 259 -2.86 -0.37 -18.48
CA PRO A 259 -3.05 1.08 -18.47
C PRO A 259 -3.46 1.65 -19.82
N ASP A 260 -3.24 0.93 -20.92
CA ASP A 260 -3.60 1.40 -22.25
C ASP A 260 -5.06 1.09 -22.59
N ARG A 261 -5.61 0.01 -22.02
CA ARG A 261 -7.02 -0.36 -22.14
C ARG A 261 -7.89 0.19 -21.00
N GLY A 262 -7.28 0.58 -19.87
CA GLY A 262 -7.99 0.96 -18.68
C GLY A 262 -8.72 -0.24 -18.04
N GLU A 263 -8.06 -1.38 -18.00
CA GLU A 263 -8.63 -2.63 -17.49
C GLU A 263 -7.89 -3.12 -16.24
N LEU A 264 -8.64 -3.66 -15.28
CA LEU A 264 -8.13 -4.39 -14.13
C LEU A 264 -8.73 -5.78 -14.14
N THR A 265 -7.88 -6.80 -14.30
CA THR A 265 -8.31 -8.19 -14.45
C THR A 265 -7.72 -9.04 -13.33
N GLU A 266 -8.57 -9.75 -12.59
CA GLU A 266 -8.12 -10.69 -11.56
C GLU A 266 -7.30 -11.82 -12.17
N LEU A 267 -6.11 -12.06 -11.60
CA LEU A 267 -5.28 -13.23 -11.90
C LEU A 267 -5.52 -14.36 -10.91
N VAL A 268 -5.54 -14.04 -9.61
CA VAL A 268 -5.72 -15.01 -8.56
C VAL A 268 -6.26 -14.36 -7.29
N ALA A 269 -7.25 -15.00 -6.66
CA ALA A 269 -7.70 -14.70 -5.31
C ALA A 269 -6.78 -15.39 -4.29
N LEU A 270 -6.47 -14.67 -3.21
CA LEU A 270 -5.80 -15.26 -2.04
C LEU A 270 -6.84 -15.84 -1.08
N PRO A 271 -6.51 -16.92 -0.33
CA PRO A 271 -7.37 -17.42 0.76
C PRO A 271 -7.66 -16.29 1.75
N SER A 272 -8.86 -15.72 1.69
CA SER A 272 -9.22 -14.52 2.44
C SER A 272 -10.74 -14.33 2.53
N GLY A 273 -11.19 -13.49 3.45
CA GLY A 273 -12.60 -13.15 3.62
C GLY A 273 -12.82 -12.26 4.84
N GLY A 274 -14.02 -11.71 4.95
CA GLY A 274 -14.36 -10.76 6.00
C GLY A 274 -13.56 -9.46 5.90
N ASP A 275 -13.02 -8.99 7.02
CA ASP A 275 -12.07 -7.87 7.01
C ASP A 275 -10.71 -8.35 6.51
N THR A 276 -10.32 -7.88 5.31
CA THR A 276 -9.16 -8.43 4.60
C THR A 276 -8.50 -7.41 3.67
N SER A 277 -7.32 -7.71 3.15
CA SER A 277 -6.56 -7.10 2.08
C SER A 277 -5.38 -6.22 2.55
N TYR A 278 -5.24 -5.02 1.99
CA TYR A 278 -4.12 -4.08 2.21
C TYR A 278 -2.77 -4.76 1.99
N PRO A 279 -2.54 -5.27 0.78
CA PRO A 279 -1.36 -6.08 0.52
C PRO A 279 -0.09 -5.25 0.37
N GLY A 280 1.03 -5.84 0.81
CA GLY A 280 2.37 -5.48 0.39
C GLY A 280 2.85 -6.46 -0.67
N LEU A 281 3.49 -5.98 -1.73
CA LEU A 281 3.93 -6.79 -2.86
C LEU A 281 5.44 -6.68 -3.05
N VAL A 282 6.11 -7.82 -3.19
CA VAL A 282 7.54 -7.90 -3.53
C VAL A 282 7.74 -9.00 -4.57
N TRP A 283 8.41 -8.67 -5.68
CA TRP A 283 8.91 -9.65 -6.64
C TRP A 283 10.31 -10.08 -6.26
N HIS A 284 10.53 -11.37 -6.02
CA HIS A 284 11.83 -11.91 -5.62
C HIS A 284 11.93 -13.38 -5.98
N ASP A 285 13.07 -13.78 -6.59
CA ASP A 285 13.36 -15.16 -7.01
C ASP A 285 12.23 -15.79 -7.83
N ASP A 286 11.76 -15.04 -8.86
CA ASP A 286 10.69 -15.44 -9.78
C ASP A 286 9.35 -15.78 -9.11
N LEU A 287 9.15 -15.28 -7.89
CA LEU A 287 7.91 -15.37 -7.13
C LEU A 287 7.39 -13.99 -6.74
N LEU A 288 6.08 -13.84 -6.74
CA LEU A 288 5.42 -12.71 -6.12
C LEU A 288 5.11 -13.05 -4.66
N TRP A 289 5.71 -12.30 -3.75
CA TRP A 289 5.48 -12.39 -2.31
C TRP A 289 4.45 -11.35 -1.91
N VAL A 290 3.39 -11.78 -1.21
CA VAL A 290 2.24 -10.95 -0.86
C VAL A 290 1.97 -11.03 0.62
N SER A 291 2.24 -9.94 1.36
CA SER A 291 1.66 -9.81 2.70
C SER A 291 0.22 -9.31 2.59
N TYR A 292 -0.67 -9.82 3.40
CA TYR A 292 -2.06 -9.35 3.52
C TYR A 292 -2.63 -9.75 4.88
N TYR A 293 -3.75 -9.17 5.24
CA TYR A 293 -4.48 -9.61 6.43
C TYR A 293 -5.85 -10.16 6.06
N SER A 294 -6.40 -11.00 6.94
CA SER A 294 -7.73 -11.56 6.73
C SER A 294 -8.34 -12.08 8.02
N SER A 295 -9.68 -12.05 8.07
CA SER A 295 -10.49 -12.58 9.19
C SER A 295 -11.14 -13.93 8.89
N HIS A 296 -10.80 -14.59 7.79
CA HIS A 296 -11.47 -15.82 7.31
C HIS A 296 -11.34 -17.01 8.27
N GLU A 297 -10.37 -17.00 9.18
CA GLU A 297 -10.18 -18.02 10.22
C GLU A 297 -10.81 -17.61 11.58
N GLY A 298 -11.75 -16.66 11.58
CA GLY A 298 -12.45 -16.21 12.79
C GLY A 298 -11.68 -15.20 13.65
N ARG A 299 -10.45 -14.84 13.23
CA ARG A 299 -9.60 -13.83 13.87
C ARG A 299 -8.85 -13.07 12.77
N THR A 300 -8.61 -11.78 12.99
CA THR A 300 -7.85 -10.96 12.02
C THR A 300 -6.36 -11.19 12.20
N CYS A 301 -5.75 -11.89 11.24
CA CYS A 301 -4.34 -12.25 11.24
C CYS A 301 -3.64 -11.76 9.98
N VAL A 302 -2.31 -11.69 10.04
CA VAL A 302 -1.45 -11.36 8.90
C VAL A 302 -0.91 -12.63 8.28
N TYR A 303 -1.01 -12.70 6.96
CA TYR A 303 -0.58 -13.80 6.13
C TYR A 303 0.48 -13.35 5.13
N LEU A 304 1.29 -14.29 4.70
CA LEU A 304 2.21 -14.16 3.58
C LEU A 304 1.91 -15.25 2.56
N ALA A 305 1.62 -14.85 1.33
CA ALA A 305 1.45 -15.75 0.20
C ALA A 305 2.66 -15.72 -0.72
N GLU A 306 3.02 -16.88 -1.28
CA GLU A 306 3.92 -17.03 -2.42
C GLU A 306 3.05 -17.34 -3.64
N VAL A 307 3.21 -16.56 -4.71
CA VAL A 307 2.43 -16.69 -5.95
C VAL A 307 3.39 -16.86 -7.11
N SER A 308 3.26 -17.97 -7.84
CA SER A 308 3.98 -18.18 -9.10
C SER A 308 3.21 -17.54 -10.25
N LEU A 309 3.94 -16.95 -11.19
CA LEU A 309 3.39 -16.38 -12.41
C LEU A 309 3.97 -17.14 -13.61
N THR A 310 3.08 -17.63 -14.48
CA THR A 310 3.46 -18.37 -15.70
C THR A 310 2.76 -17.77 -16.92
N GLY A 311 3.42 -17.88 -18.10
CA GLY A 311 2.87 -17.43 -19.37
C GLY A 311 3.79 -16.57 -20.21
#